data_09bb5fb03ea1e4d205e23d4ec9163a04
#
_entry.id   09bb5fb03ea1e4d205e23d4ec9163a04
#
_cell.length_a   1.000
_cell.length_b   1.000
_cell.length_c   1.000
_cell.angle_alpha   90.00
_cell.angle_beta   90.00
_cell.angle_gamma   90.00
#
_symmetry.space_group_name_H-M   'P 1'
#
loop_
_entity.id
_entity.type
_entity.pdbx_description
1 polymer ?
#
loop_
_entity_poly.entity_id
_entity_poly.type
_entity_poly.pdbx_seq_one_letter_code
_entity_poly.pdbx_strand_id
1 'polypeptide(L)'
;MNTVDKRPPGAVSVDKPPVPRAAIGDIWRVPVAVWRARKALDRGDLETARTLVAPLLGPFGSVTFVRKIAAEILYASGDPLSAAALFEQAAKRTPNDRAVAVGLVASYAALNRAGDARRSAAIAPTQVDVRLALAWAELVALGGDRDRGADLVAAIATDPELALSAERLAMHHALEAIVAGRSHDRDGVRAKLRAAEVVSPKVRPGDRAFLGYLGGVALREAGMVDDARATFALAMDASPASIGAALARRERANLG
;
A
#
# COMPACT_ATOMS: atom_id res chain seq x y z
N MET A 1 8.68 33.98 -56.92
CA MET A 1 7.74 33.78 -55.80
C MET A 1 8.46 33.04 -54.70
N ASN A 2 8.96 33.80 -53.71
CA ASN A 2 9.70 33.22 -52.55
C ASN A 2 8.71 32.90 -51.45
N THR A 3 8.53 31.61 -51.14
CA THR A 3 7.79 31.17 -49.97
C THR A 3 8.66 31.34 -48.73
N VAL A 4 8.32 32.32 -47.89
CA VAL A 4 8.94 32.60 -46.60
C VAL A 4 8.52 31.52 -45.62
N ASP A 5 9.51 30.73 -45.15
CA ASP A 5 9.38 29.72 -44.08
C ASP A 5 9.03 30.43 -42.73
N LYS A 6 7.77 30.32 -42.30
CA LYS A 6 7.26 30.89 -41.04
C LYS A 6 7.44 29.92 -39.90
N ARG A 7 8.66 29.65 -39.42
CA ARG A 7 8.86 29.04 -38.12
C ARG A 7 9.05 30.13 -37.05
N PRO A 8 8.33 30.07 -35.92
CA PRO A 8 8.55 31.04 -34.85
C PRO A 8 9.95 30.80 -34.22
N PRO A 9 10.70 31.87 -33.96
CA PRO A 9 11.99 31.76 -33.26
C PRO A 9 11.73 31.42 -31.81
N GLY A 10 12.30 30.28 -31.31
CA GLY A 10 12.28 29.95 -29.89
C GLY A 10 11.79 28.55 -29.48
N ALA A 11 11.46 27.67 -30.43
CA ALA A 11 11.22 26.27 -30.08
C ALA A 11 12.54 25.59 -29.72
N VAL A 12 12.92 25.63 -28.44
CA VAL A 12 13.97 24.78 -27.90
C VAL A 12 13.48 23.35 -28.07
N SER A 13 14.08 22.62 -29.01
CA SER A 13 13.92 21.18 -29.12
C SER A 13 14.46 20.57 -27.84
N VAL A 14 13.55 20.19 -26.92
CA VAL A 14 13.91 19.32 -25.80
C VAL A 14 14.15 17.96 -26.41
N ASP A 15 15.39 17.71 -26.82
CA ASP A 15 15.86 16.39 -27.19
C ASP A 15 15.58 15.45 -26.00
N LYS A 16 14.49 14.71 -26.12
CA LYS A 16 14.25 13.58 -25.19
C LYS A 16 15.46 12.67 -25.30
N PRO A 17 16.18 12.42 -24.19
CA PRO A 17 17.27 11.48 -24.24
C PRO A 17 16.79 10.18 -24.87
N PRO A 18 17.56 9.55 -25.75
CA PRO A 18 17.14 8.33 -26.42
C PRO A 18 16.86 7.29 -25.36
N VAL A 19 15.61 6.81 -25.30
CA VAL A 19 15.24 5.68 -24.44
C VAL A 19 16.09 4.51 -24.90
N PRO A 20 16.96 3.94 -24.03
CA PRO A 20 17.82 2.84 -24.43
C PRO A 20 16.91 1.70 -24.92
N ARG A 21 17.01 1.34 -26.20
CA ARG A 21 16.35 0.17 -26.75
C ARG A 21 16.96 -1.03 -26.07
N ALA A 22 16.18 -1.71 -25.22
CA ALA A 22 16.60 -2.98 -24.64
C ALA A 22 16.96 -3.93 -25.79
N ALA A 23 18.16 -4.49 -25.76
CA ALA A 23 18.52 -5.53 -26.69
C ALA A 23 17.57 -6.73 -26.50
N ILE A 24 17.16 -7.39 -27.58
CA ILE A 24 16.24 -8.54 -27.53
C ILE A 24 16.76 -9.63 -26.56
N GLY A 25 18.08 -9.74 -26.39
CA GLY A 25 18.73 -10.63 -25.41
C GLY A 25 18.42 -10.29 -23.93
N ASP A 26 17.96 -9.08 -23.62
CA ASP A 26 17.65 -8.68 -22.23
C ASP A 26 16.24 -9.07 -21.79
N ILE A 27 15.34 -9.38 -22.72
CA ILE A 27 13.95 -9.78 -22.41
C ILE A 27 13.90 -11.00 -21.48
N TRP A 28 14.80 -11.97 -21.66
CA TRP A 28 14.87 -13.18 -20.83
C TRP A 28 15.34 -12.93 -19.40
N ARG A 29 16.01 -11.80 -19.15
CA ARG A 29 16.48 -11.40 -17.82
C ARG A 29 15.37 -10.76 -17.00
N VAL A 30 14.33 -10.20 -17.63
CA VAL A 30 13.23 -9.49 -16.96
C VAL A 30 12.47 -10.39 -15.98
N PRO A 31 12.00 -11.59 -16.35
CA PRO A 31 11.32 -12.47 -15.39
C PRO A 31 12.18 -12.83 -14.18
N VAL A 32 13.48 -13.06 -14.38
CA VAL A 32 14.42 -13.37 -13.30
C VAL A 32 14.61 -12.18 -12.37
N ALA A 33 14.77 -10.97 -12.91
CA ALA A 33 14.91 -9.76 -12.12
C ALA A 33 13.64 -9.45 -11.32
N VAL A 34 12.47 -9.59 -11.94
CA VAL A 34 11.18 -9.42 -11.27
C VAL A 34 10.97 -10.47 -10.16
N TRP A 35 11.31 -11.74 -10.44
CA TRP A 35 11.23 -12.79 -9.42
C TRP A 35 12.18 -12.51 -8.21
N ARG A 36 13.41 -12.05 -8.49
CA ARG A 36 14.36 -11.65 -7.43
C ARG A 36 13.84 -10.46 -6.65
N ALA A 37 13.29 -9.45 -7.32
CA ALA A 37 12.69 -8.28 -6.69
C ALA A 37 11.50 -8.69 -5.79
N ARG A 38 10.63 -9.60 -6.26
CA ARG A 38 9.56 -10.17 -5.45
C ARG A 38 10.10 -10.89 -4.22
N LYS A 39 11.11 -11.75 -4.37
CA LYS A 39 11.74 -12.42 -3.22
C LYS A 39 12.38 -11.47 -2.22
N ALA A 40 12.97 -10.38 -2.68
CA ALA A 40 13.51 -9.34 -1.81
C ALA A 40 12.38 -8.63 -1.05
N LEU A 41 11.29 -8.26 -1.74
CA LEU A 41 10.10 -7.68 -1.13
C LEU A 41 9.50 -8.62 -0.06
N ASP A 42 9.35 -9.90 -0.35
CA ASP A 42 8.80 -10.89 0.57
C ASP A 42 9.66 -11.07 1.85
N ARG A 43 10.97 -10.82 1.76
CA ARG A 43 11.89 -10.80 2.91
C ARG A 43 11.93 -9.47 3.64
N GLY A 44 11.25 -8.44 3.14
CA GLY A 44 11.30 -7.07 3.65
C GLY A 44 12.57 -6.30 3.27
N ASP A 45 13.37 -6.80 2.33
CA ASP A 45 14.55 -6.12 1.80
C ASP A 45 14.12 -5.15 0.68
N LEU A 46 13.59 -4.01 1.13
CA LEU A 46 12.99 -3.01 0.24
C LEU A 46 14.04 -2.33 -0.64
N GLU A 47 15.25 -2.15 -0.14
CA GLU A 47 16.34 -1.51 -0.90
C GLU A 47 16.78 -2.40 -2.07
N THR A 48 17.03 -3.68 -1.82
CA THR A 48 17.34 -4.65 -2.89
C THR A 48 16.18 -4.76 -3.88
N ALA A 49 14.93 -4.79 -3.40
CA ALA A 49 13.75 -4.86 -4.26
C ALA A 49 13.69 -3.65 -5.21
N ARG A 50 13.89 -2.44 -4.71
CA ARG A 50 13.94 -1.20 -5.50
C ARG A 50 15.07 -1.20 -6.53
N THR A 51 16.27 -1.56 -6.11
CA THR A 51 17.46 -1.62 -6.98
C THR A 51 17.26 -2.58 -8.14
N LEU A 52 16.58 -3.72 -7.92
CA LEU A 52 16.30 -4.71 -8.96
C LEU A 52 15.23 -4.28 -9.95
N VAL A 53 14.21 -3.52 -9.52
CA VAL A 53 13.07 -3.15 -10.38
C VAL A 53 13.28 -1.83 -11.10
N ALA A 54 14.00 -0.88 -10.53
CA ALA A 54 14.18 0.46 -11.10
C ALA A 54 14.72 0.47 -12.53
N PRO A 55 15.75 -0.34 -12.91
CA PRO A 55 16.26 -0.40 -14.27
C PRO A 55 15.26 -0.95 -15.29
N LEU A 56 14.25 -1.70 -14.82
CA LEU A 56 13.24 -2.29 -15.70
C LEU A 56 12.16 -1.30 -16.12
N LEU A 57 11.94 -0.23 -15.35
CA LEU A 57 10.86 0.72 -15.60
C LEU A 57 11.06 1.54 -16.87
N GLY A 58 12.29 1.82 -17.28
CA GLY A 58 12.59 2.50 -18.54
C GLY A 58 12.20 1.63 -19.75
N PRO A 59 12.93 0.54 -20.02
CA PRO A 59 12.72 -0.26 -21.22
C PRO A 59 11.48 -1.15 -21.19
N PHE A 60 11.05 -1.61 -20.00
CA PHE A 60 9.95 -2.55 -19.80
C PHE A 60 8.78 -2.01 -19.00
N GLY A 61 8.74 -0.70 -18.76
CA GLY A 61 7.68 -0.04 -17.99
C GLY A 61 6.28 -0.15 -18.63
N SER A 62 6.18 -0.53 -19.90
CA SER A 62 4.91 -0.85 -20.56
C SER A 62 4.39 -2.27 -20.24
N VAL A 63 5.24 -3.14 -19.70
CA VAL A 63 4.90 -4.54 -19.39
C VAL A 63 4.14 -4.57 -18.04
N THR A 64 2.92 -5.08 -18.05
CA THR A 64 1.99 -5.00 -16.91
C THR A 64 2.56 -5.63 -15.64
N PHE A 65 3.20 -6.80 -15.71
CA PHE A 65 3.74 -7.47 -14.52
C PHE A 65 4.95 -6.73 -13.93
N VAL A 66 5.80 -6.07 -14.76
CA VAL A 66 6.89 -5.21 -14.28
C VAL A 66 6.32 -4.01 -13.53
N ARG A 67 5.29 -3.39 -14.10
CA ARG A 67 4.61 -2.24 -13.50
C ARG A 67 3.95 -2.60 -12.17
N LYS A 68 3.30 -3.76 -12.09
CA LYS A 68 2.68 -4.25 -10.85
C LYS A 68 3.70 -4.44 -9.73
N ILE A 69 4.77 -5.18 -9.99
CA ILE A 69 5.80 -5.41 -8.95
C ILE A 69 6.49 -4.09 -8.55
N ALA A 70 6.73 -3.18 -9.49
CA ALA A 70 7.27 -1.87 -9.18
C ALA A 70 6.32 -1.07 -8.28
N ALA A 71 5.03 -1.07 -8.57
CA ALA A 71 4.02 -0.41 -7.75
C ALA A 71 3.95 -1.00 -6.33
N GLU A 72 3.98 -2.32 -6.20
CA GLU A 72 4.01 -3.00 -4.90
C GLU A 72 5.26 -2.62 -4.08
N ILE A 73 6.44 -2.57 -4.72
CA ILE A 73 7.69 -2.18 -4.06
C ILE A 73 7.65 -0.71 -3.64
N LEU A 74 7.17 0.19 -4.50
CA LEU A 74 7.03 1.61 -4.17
C LEU A 74 6.08 1.82 -3.00
N TYR A 75 4.91 1.15 -3.03
CA TYR A 75 3.98 1.18 -1.91
C TYR A 75 4.62 0.69 -0.62
N ALA A 76 5.23 -0.50 -0.64
CA ALA A 76 5.90 -1.07 0.52
C ALA A 76 7.02 -0.18 1.07
N SER A 77 7.69 0.58 0.19
CA SER A 77 8.76 1.53 0.52
C SER A 77 8.27 2.93 0.93
N GLY A 78 6.96 3.11 1.17
CA GLY A 78 6.41 4.37 1.67
C GLY A 78 6.18 5.45 0.60
N ASP A 79 6.13 5.09 -0.68
CA ASP A 79 5.75 5.97 -1.79
C ASP A 79 4.40 5.55 -2.40
N PRO A 80 3.28 5.79 -1.69
CA PRO A 80 1.95 5.42 -2.16
C PRO A 80 1.49 6.25 -3.37
N LEU A 81 2.06 7.44 -3.60
CA LEU A 81 1.68 8.28 -4.73
C LEU A 81 2.18 7.68 -6.05
N SER A 82 3.46 7.36 -6.13
CA SER A 82 4.03 6.70 -7.31
C SER A 82 3.45 5.30 -7.51
N ALA A 83 3.17 4.58 -6.42
CA ALA A 83 2.51 3.27 -6.48
C ALA A 83 1.11 3.37 -7.10
N ALA A 84 0.27 4.30 -6.65
CA ALA A 84 -1.06 4.53 -7.20
C ALA A 84 -1.00 4.81 -8.72
N ALA A 85 -0.09 5.68 -9.17
CA ALA A 85 0.07 6.01 -10.58
C ALA A 85 0.43 4.78 -11.44
N LEU A 86 1.29 3.89 -10.95
CA LEU A 86 1.63 2.65 -11.65
C LEU A 86 0.49 1.63 -11.62
N PHE A 87 -0.23 1.51 -10.51
CA PHE A 87 -1.42 0.65 -10.44
C PHE A 87 -2.55 1.14 -11.35
N GLU A 88 -2.80 2.47 -11.45
CA GLU A 88 -3.76 3.03 -12.40
C GLU A 88 -3.42 2.68 -13.85
N GLN A 89 -2.13 2.78 -14.21
CA GLN A 89 -1.67 2.38 -15.54
C GLN A 89 -1.82 0.86 -15.77
N ALA A 90 -1.62 0.04 -14.74
CA ALA A 90 -1.85 -1.41 -14.83
C ALA A 90 -3.36 -1.71 -14.99
N ALA A 91 -4.23 -1.04 -14.24
CA ALA A 91 -5.68 -1.20 -14.31
C ALA A 91 -6.25 -0.94 -15.71
N LYS A 92 -5.70 0.02 -16.46
CA LYS A 92 -6.10 0.28 -17.85
C LYS A 92 -5.90 -0.92 -18.78
N ARG A 93 -4.96 -1.81 -18.45
CA ARG A 93 -4.64 -3.01 -19.26
C ARG A 93 -5.25 -4.28 -18.69
N THR A 94 -5.43 -4.33 -17.39
CA THR A 94 -5.98 -5.47 -16.66
C THR A 94 -7.05 -4.99 -15.68
N PRO A 95 -8.23 -4.57 -16.18
CA PRO A 95 -9.24 -3.86 -15.36
C PRO A 95 -9.83 -4.71 -14.23
N ASN A 96 -9.76 -6.05 -14.33
CA ASN A 96 -10.30 -6.96 -13.31
C ASN A 96 -9.21 -7.63 -12.47
N ASP A 97 -7.98 -7.08 -12.47
CA ASP A 97 -6.88 -7.68 -11.73
C ASP A 97 -7.01 -7.37 -10.24
N ARG A 98 -7.20 -8.44 -9.45
CA ARG A 98 -7.33 -8.39 -7.99
C ARG A 98 -6.16 -7.69 -7.30
N ALA A 99 -4.92 -8.00 -7.68
CA ALA A 99 -3.74 -7.43 -7.04
C ALA A 99 -3.63 -5.92 -7.33
N VAL A 100 -4.04 -5.50 -8.53
CA VAL A 100 -4.14 -4.08 -8.89
C VAL A 100 -5.21 -3.37 -8.06
N ALA A 101 -6.38 -4.00 -7.87
CA ALA A 101 -7.45 -3.45 -7.03
C ALA A 101 -6.98 -3.23 -5.59
N VAL A 102 -6.36 -4.25 -4.97
CA VAL A 102 -5.80 -4.14 -3.61
C VAL A 102 -4.76 -3.03 -3.53
N GLY A 103 -3.82 -2.97 -4.48
CA GLY A 103 -2.77 -1.96 -4.52
C GLY A 103 -3.30 -0.53 -4.65
N LEU A 104 -4.34 -0.32 -5.49
CA LEU A 104 -5.01 0.98 -5.62
C LEU A 104 -5.70 1.39 -4.33
N VAL A 105 -6.53 0.51 -3.75
CA VAL A 105 -7.26 0.81 -2.52
C VAL A 105 -6.30 1.14 -1.39
N ALA A 106 -5.26 0.33 -1.19
CA ALA A 106 -4.25 0.56 -0.16
C ALA A 106 -3.45 1.85 -0.39
N SER A 107 -3.06 2.14 -1.64
CA SER A 107 -2.34 3.37 -1.97
C SER A 107 -3.19 4.62 -1.70
N TYR A 108 -4.46 4.61 -2.09
CA TYR A 108 -5.37 5.73 -1.83
C TYR A 108 -5.71 5.89 -0.35
N ALA A 109 -5.83 4.79 0.40
CA ALA A 109 -5.99 4.84 1.86
C ALA A 109 -4.77 5.53 2.52
N ALA A 110 -3.55 5.15 2.13
CA ALA A 110 -2.32 5.77 2.63
C ALA A 110 -2.21 7.27 2.28
N LEU A 111 -2.80 7.68 1.14
CA LEU A 111 -2.88 9.07 0.68
C LEU A 111 -4.05 9.86 1.30
N ASN A 112 -4.82 9.29 2.23
CA ASN A 112 -6.03 9.88 2.79
C ASN A 112 -7.13 10.20 1.76
N ARG A 113 -7.27 9.35 0.71
CA ARG A 113 -8.21 9.53 -0.40
C ARG A 113 -9.30 8.45 -0.38
N ALA A 114 -10.16 8.43 0.64
CA ALA A 114 -11.19 7.40 0.83
C ALA A 114 -12.14 7.27 -0.38
N GLY A 115 -12.51 8.37 -1.03
CA GLY A 115 -13.35 8.37 -2.23
C GLY A 115 -12.74 7.61 -3.42
N ASP A 116 -11.41 7.74 -3.62
CA ASP A 116 -10.68 7.01 -4.65
C ASP A 116 -10.53 5.53 -4.29
N ALA A 117 -10.28 5.24 -3.02
CA ALA A 117 -10.25 3.88 -2.51
C ALA A 117 -11.58 3.15 -2.77
N ARG A 118 -12.73 3.79 -2.50
CA ARG A 118 -14.07 3.23 -2.80
C ARG A 118 -14.24 2.90 -4.28
N ARG A 119 -13.86 3.84 -5.16
CA ARG A 119 -13.96 3.61 -6.62
C ARG A 119 -13.09 2.43 -7.06
N SER A 120 -11.89 2.32 -6.52
CA SER A 120 -10.96 1.23 -6.84
C SER A 120 -11.41 -0.12 -6.29
N ALA A 121 -12.07 -0.14 -5.13
CA ALA A 121 -12.61 -1.38 -4.55
C ALA A 121 -13.73 -2.01 -5.41
N ALA A 122 -14.42 -1.22 -6.23
CA ALA A 122 -15.43 -1.72 -7.16
C ALA A 122 -14.86 -2.66 -8.25
N ILE A 123 -13.54 -2.68 -8.46
CA ILE A 123 -12.87 -3.60 -9.39
C ILE A 123 -12.98 -5.06 -8.92
N ALA A 124 -12.89 -5.30 -7.60
CA ALA A 124 -12.93 -6.66 -7.03
C ALA A 124 -13.62 -6.65 -5.64
N PRO A 125 -14.93 -6.32 -5.56
CA PRO A 125 -15.61 -5.97 -4.32
C PRO A 125 -15.77 -7.15 -3.34
N THR A 126 -15.72 -8.38 -3.83
CA THR A 126 -15.88 -9.59 -3.02
C THR A 126 -14.56 -10.10 -2.43
N GLN A 127 -13.43 -9.59 -2.88
CA GLN A 127 -12.12 -10.06 -2.44
C GLN A 127 -11.79 -9.58 -1.03
N VAL A 128 -11.41 -10.49 -0.14
CA VAL A 128 -11.11 -10.18 1.27
C VAL A 128 -10.03 -9.11 1.41
N ASP A 129 -8.94 -9.20 0.63
CA ASP A 129 -7.86 -8.22 0.69
C ASP A 129 -8.31 -6.80 0.28
N VAL A 130 -9.20 -6.70 -0.73
CA VAL A 130 -9.79 -5.42 -1.16
C VAL A 130 -10.71 -4.87 -0.08
N ARG A 131 -11.52 -5.73 0.55
CA ARG A 131 -12.44 -5.35 1.63
C ARG A 131 -11.68 -4.91 2.88
N LEU A 132 -10.58 -5.59 3.26
CA LEU A 132 -9.71 -5.17 4.36
C LEU A 132 -9.06 -3.81 4.10
N ALA A 133 -8.52 -3.61 2.90
CA ALA A 133 -7.93 -2.33 2.52
C ALA A 133 -8.99 -1.21 2.46
N LEU A 134 -10.20 -1.51 2.00
CA LEU A 134 -11.30 -0.55 2.01
C LEU A 134 -11.77 -0.23 3.43
N ALA A 135 -11.90 -1.22 4.31
CA ALA A 135 -12.24 -1.00 5.71
C ALA A 135 -11.21 -0.08 6.39
N TRP A 136 -9.92 -0.28 6.13
CA TRP A 136 -8.90 0.65 6.59
C TRP A 136 -9.10 2.06 6.04
N ALA A 137 -9.36 2.22 4.74
CA ALA A 137 -9.61 3.52 4.13
C ALA A 137 -10.81 4.23 4.77
N GLU A 138 -11.90 3.51 5.01
CA GLU A 138 -13.14 4.06 5.60
C GLU A 138 -12.95 4.42 7.07
N LEU A 139 -12.18 3.63 7.83
CA LEU A 139 -11.96 3.88 9.25
C LEU A 139 -10.96 5.02 9.50
N VAL A 140 -9.94 5.19 8.64
CA VAL A 140 -8.77 6.02 8.99
C VAL A 140 -8.56 7.19 8.04
N ALA A 141 -8.85 7.04 6.73
CA ALA A 141 -8.55 8.09 5.78
C ALA A 141 -9.54 9.28 5.88
N LEU A 142 -9.06 10.45 5.50
CA LEU A 142 -9.88 11.65 5.43
C LEU A 142 -11.06 11.44 4.46
N GLY A 143 -12.27 11.80 4.92
CA GLY A 143 -13.50 11.59 4.16
C GLY A 143 -13.97 10.13 4.11
N GLY A 144 -13.40 9.26 4.96
CA GLY A 144 -13.89 7.90 5.18
C GLY A 144 -15.23 7.88 5.90
N ASP A 145 -16.06 6.92 5.54
CA ASP A 145 -17.31 6.60 6.22
C ASP A 145 -17.02 5.52 7.28
N ARG A 146 -16.94 5.98 8.50
CA ARG A 146 -16.48 5.15 9.62
C ARG A 146 -17.45 4.06 10.02
N ASP A 147 -18.75 4.28 9.88
CA ASP A 147 -19.76 3.29 10.19
C ASP A 147 -19.73 2.17 9.13
N ARG A 148 -19.62 2.56 7.86
CA ARG A 148 -19.37 1.62 6.77
C ARG A 148 -18.06 0.83 6.98
N GLY A 149 -17.01 1.48 7.49
CA GLY A 149 -15.75 0.81 7.84
C GLY A 149 -15.97 -0.28 8.89
N ALA A 150 -16.74 0.00 9.95
CA ALA A 150 -17.08 -0.95 10.98
C ALA A 150 -17.93 -2.11 10.43
N ASP A 151 -18.94 -1.82 9.59
CA ASP A 151 -19.75 -2.83 8.93
C ASP A 151 -18.92 -3.76 8.04
N LEU A 152 -17.95 -3.21 7.31
CA LEU A 152 -17.02 -4.01 6.51
C LEU A 152 -16.19 -4.95 7.38
N VAL A 153 -15.65 -4.47 8.50
CA VAL A 153 -14.88 -5.29 9.45
C VAL A 153 -15.75 -6.44 9.98
N ALA A 154 -16.99 -6.16 10.41
CA ALA A 154 -17.92 -7.16 10.90
C ALA A 154 -18.26 -8.20 9.81
N ALA A 155 -18.52 -7.75 8.58
CA ALA A 155 -18.84 -8.64 7.46
C ALA A 155 -17.64 -9.51 7.01
N ILE A 156 -16.39 -9.07 7.20
CA ILE A 156 -15.19 -9.85 6.89
C ILE A 156 -14.98 -10.97 7.93
N ALA A 157 -15.38 -10.77 9.17
CA ALA A 157 -15.21 -11.75 10.26
C ALA A 157 -15.77 -13.15 9.94
N THR A 158 -16.80 -13.22 9.10
CA THR A 158 -17.43 -14.47 8.68
C THR A 158 -16.90 -15.04 7.37
N ASP A 159 -15.92 -14.39 6.75
CA ASP A 159 -15.37 -14.80 5.45
C ASP A 159 -14.35 -15.94 5.63
N PRO A 160 -14.57 -17.12 5.01
CA PRO A 160 -13.68 -18.26 5.16
C PRO A 160 -12.26 -18.00 4.65
N GLU A 161 -12.08 -17.07 3.71
CA GLU A 161 -10.75 -16.71 3.21
C GLU A 161 -9.90 -15.92 4.23
N LEU A 162 -10.53 -15.36 5.27
CA LEU A 162 -9.81 -14.61 6.31
C LEU A 162 -8.78 -15.47 7.02
N ALA A 163 -9.15 -16.70 7.39
CA ALA A 163 -8.31 -17.63 8.15
C ALA A 163 -7.19 -18.25 7.29
N LEU A 164 -7.20 -18.09 5.98
CA LEU A 164 -6.20 -18.68 5.08
C LEU A 164 -4.85 -17.93 5.10
N SER A 165 -4.78 -16.74 5.68
CA SER A 165 -3.56 -15.93 5.73
C SER A 165 -3.39 -15.26 7.09
N ALA A 166 -2.20 -15.40 7.65
CA ALA A 166 -1.83 -14.73 8.90
C ALA A 166 -1.87 -13.19 8.76
N GLU A 167 -1.50 -12.67 7.58
CA GLU A 167 -1.55 -11.25 7.27
C GLU A 167 -2.97 -10.72 7.29
N ARG A 168 -3.92 -11.43 6.66
CA ARG A 168 -5.35 -11.06 6.64
C ARG A 168 -5.93 -11.07 8.05
N LEU A 169 -5.66 -12.13 8.81
CA LEU A 169 -6.17 -12.29 10.17
C LEU A 169 -5.62 -11.21 11.10
N ALA A 170 -4.31 -10.94 11.04
CA ALA A 170 -3.69 -9.88 11.83
C ALA A 170 -4.23 -8.50 11.47
N MET A 171 -4.39 -8.21 10.17
CA MET A 171 -4.97 -6.95 9.71
C MET A 171 -6.43 -6.79 10.17
N HIS A 172 -7.23 -7.85 10.08
CA HIS A 172 -8.61 -7.84 10.56
C HIS A 172 -8.66 -7.52 12.05
N HIS A 173 -7.88 -8.20 12.90
CA HIS A 173 -7.84 -7.91 14.33
C HIS A 173 -7.38 -6.47 14.63
N ALA A 174 -6.43 -5.94 13.88
CA ALA A 174 -6.02 -4.54 14.03
C ALA A 174 -7.15 -3.56 13.66
N LEU A 175 -7.94 -3.86 12.63
CA LEU A 175 -9.12 -3.06 12.27
C LEU A 175 -10.25 -3.17 13.31
N GLU A 176 -10.49 -4.37 13.86
CA GLU A 176 -11.41 -4.56 15.00
C GLU A 176 -10.97 -3.73 16.21
N ALA A 177 -9.66 -3.63 16.47
CA ALA A 177 -9.13 -2.79 17.54
C ALA A 177 -9.43 -1.29 17.29
N ILE A 178 -9.35 -0.82 16.03
CA ILE A 178 -9.72 0.57 15.70
C ILE A 178 -11.21 0.81 15.96
N VAL A 179 -12.08 -0.14 15.59
CA VAL A 179 -13.52 -0.05 15.86
C VAL A 179 -13.80 0.02 17.37
N ALA A 180 -13.17 -0.86 18.18
CA ALA A 180 -13.27 -0.82 19.63
C ALA A 180 -12.73 0.49 20.23
N GLY A 181 -11.61 1.00 19.71
CA GLY A 181 -11.01 2.25 20.15
C GLY A 181 -11.95 3.44 20.00
N ARG A 182 -12.73 3.47 18.96
CA ARG A 182 -13.71 4.54 18.68
C ARG A 182 -14.91 4.52 19.63
N SER A 183 -15.23 3.34 20.15
CA SER A 183 -16.20 3.20 21.23
C SER A 183 -15.58 3.43 22.61
N HIS A 184 -14.32 3.88 22.68
CA HIS A 184 -13.53 4.02 23.90
C HIS A 184 -13.42 2.74 24.73
N ASP A 185 -13.61 1.58 24.10
CA ASP A 185 -13.44 0.26 24.71
C ASP A 185 -11.95 -0.11 24.79
N ARG A 186 -11.27 0.33 25.83
CA ARG A 186 -9.84 0.10 26.05
C ARG A 186 -9.48 -1.36 26.21
N ASP A 187 -10.35 -2.14 26.83
CA ASP A 187 -10.11 -3.57 27.04
C ASP A 187 -10.30 -4.35 25.74
N GLY A 188 -11.31 -4.00 24.96
CA GLY A 188 -11.52 -4.51 23.60
C GLY A 188 -10.32 -4.21 22.71
N VAL A 189 -9.80 -2.99 22.72
CA VAL A 189 -8.57 -2.63 21.97
C VAL A 189 -7.40 -3.55 22.35
N ARG A 190 -7.11 -3.69 23.66
CA ARG A 190 -6.02 -4.54 24.13
C ARG A 190 -6.23 -6.02 23.75
N ALA A 191 -7.45 -6.52 23.83
CA ALA A 191 -7.78 -7.90 23.45
C ALA A 191 -7.52 -8.15 21.97
N LYS A 192 -7.99 -7.24 21.09
CA LYS A 192 -7.81 -7.36 19.64
C LYS A 192 -6.36 -7.19 19.20
N LEU A 193 -5.61 -6.26 19.81
CA LEU A 193 -4.17 -6.11 19.54
C LEU A 193 -3.39 -7.35 19.95
N ARG A 194 -3.69 -7.96 21.12
CA ARG A 194 -3.09 -9.25 21.51
C ARG A 194 -3.42 -10.35 20.50
N ALA A 195 -4.63 -10.41 19.98
CA ALA A 195 -4.99 -11.38 18.95
C ALA A 195 -4.17 -11.18 17.66
N ALA A 196 -3.95 -9.93 17.23
CA ALA A 196 -3.08 -9.62 16.12
C ALA A 196 -1.62 -10.02 16.38
N GLU A 197 -1.11 -9.81 17.58
CA GLU A 197 0.25 -10.19 17.99
C GLU A 197 0.48 -11.71 17.95
N VAL A 198 -0.50 -12.52 18.32
CA VAL A 198 -0.39 -14.00 18.28
C VAL A 198 -0.09 -14.52 16.87
N VAL A 199 -0.63 -13.88 15.84
CA VAL A 199 -0.41 -14.27 14.43
C VAL A 199 0.76 -13.53 13.78
N SER A 200 1.20 -12.42 14.36
CA SER A 200 2.24 -11.53 13.83
C SER A 200 3.59 -12.19 13.53
N PRO A 201 4.09 -13.20 14.27
CA PRO A 201 5.36 -13.88 13.93
C PRO A 201 5.39 -14.50 12.53
N LYS A 202 4.23 -14.81 11.96
CA LYS A 202 4.06 -15.36 10.60
C LYS A 202 3.94 -14.29 9.52
N VAL A 203 3.91 -13.01 9.92
CA VAL A 203 3.72 -11.85 9.04
C VAL A 203 5.07 -11.27 8.64
N ARG A 204 5.18 -10.78 7.41
CA ARG A 204 6.41 -10.15 6.89
C ARG A 204 6.79 -8.90 7.70
N PRO A 205 8.10 -8.56 7.80
CA PRO A 205 8.57 -7.43 8.61
C PRO A 205 7.90 -6.08 8.24
N GLY A 206 7.74 -5.78 6.95
CA GLY A 206 7.07 -4.56 6.49
C GLY A 206 5.59 -4.49 6.89
N ASP A 207 4.90 -5.63 6.82
CA ASP A 207 3.50 -5.73 7.23
C ASP A 207 3.35 -5.65 8.76
N ARG A 208 4.33 -6.15 9.53
CA ARG A 208 4.35 -5.95 11.00
C ARG A 208 4.46 -4.47 11.38
N ALA A 209 5.28 -3.68 10.67
CA ALA A 209 5.33 -2.24 10.87
C ALA A 209 3.97 -1.57 10.56
N PHE A 210 3.28 -2.05 9.52
CA PHE A 210 1.93 -1.57 9.18
C PHE A 210 0.89 -1.95 10.24
N LEU A 211 0.95 -3.19 10.78
CA LEU A 211 0.10 -3.60 11.91
C LEU A 211 0.37 -2.76 13.16
N GLY A 212 1.63 -2.44 13.44
CA GLY A 212 2.00 -1.52 14.53
C GLY A 212 1.42 -0.12 14.32
N TYR A 213 1.43 0.38 13.09
CA TYR A 213 0.74 1.64 12.75
C TYR A 213 -0.76 1.56 13.06
N LEU A 214 -1.46 0.51 12.60
CA LEU A 214 -2.89 0.33 12.89
C LEU A 214 -3.17 0.21 14.40
N GLY A 215 -2.30 -0.49 15.12
CA GLY A 215 -2.37 -0.61 16.59
C GLY A 215 -2.25 0.75 17.28
N GLY A 216 -1.30 1.57 16.85
CA GLY A 216 -1.15 2.94 17.36
C GLY A 216 -2.39 3.80 17.09
N VAL A 217 -3.01 3.66 15.90
CA VAL A 217 -4.28 4.34 15.58
C VAL A 217 -5.39 3.87 16.52
N ALA A 218 -5.54 2.57 16.76
CA ALA A 218 -6.55 2.03 17.68
C ALA A 218 -6.40 2.57 19.11
N LEU A 219 -5.18 2.61 19.62
CA LEU A 219 -4.86 3.14 20.94
C LEU A 219 -5.17 4.66 21.03
N ARG A 220 -4.84 5.43 19.99
CA ARG A 220 -5.17 6.84 19.91
C ARG A 220 -6.67 7.07 19.94
N GLU A 221 -7.46 6.33 19.15
CA GLU A 221 -8.92 6.42 19.13
C GLU A 221 -9.53 6.09 20.51
N ALA A 222 -8.91 5.17 21.27
CA ALA A 222 -9.30 4.84 22.64
C ALA A 222 -8.89 5.88 23.69
N GLY A 223 -8.20 6.96 23.29
CA GLY A 223 -7.66 7.97 24.21
C GLY A 223 -6.45 7.49 25.01
N MET A 224 -5.75 6.45 24.57
CA MET A 224 -4.53 5.89 25.18
C MET A 224 -3.29 6.49 24.49
N VAL A 225 -3.10 7.80 24.62
CA VAL A 225 -2.15 8.59 23.81
C VAL A 225 -0.70 8.15 24.01
N ASP A 226 -0.29 7.87 25.24
CA ASP A 226 1.10 7.45 25.53
C ASP A 226 1.40 6.07 24.97
N ASP A 227 0.47 5.12 25.09
CA ASP A 227 0.57 3.79 24.50
C ASP A 227 0.60 3.89 22.96
N ALA A 228 -0.22 4.77 22.37
CA ALA A 228 -0.20 5.03 20.93
C ALA A 228 1.16 5.56 20.47
N ARG A 229 1.73 6.54 21.19
CA ARG A 229 3.05 7.12 20.88
C ARG A 229 4.16 6.06 20.94
N ALA A 230 4.14 5.20 21.96
CA ALA A 230 5.08 4.09 22.08
C ALA A 230 4.91 3.08 20.93
N THR A 231 3.68 2.71 20.60
CA THR A 231 3.39 1.75 19.53
C THR A 231 3.80 2.29 18.15
N PHE A 232 3.59 3.58 17.87
CA PHE A 232 4.10 4.19 16.63
C PHE A 232 5.64 4.18 16.57
N ALA A 233 6.33 4.40 17.71
CA ALA A 233 7.78 4.30 17.74
C ALA A 233 8.25 2.88 17.40
N LEU A 234 7.66 1.85 17.99
CA LEU A 234 7.97 0.45 17.66
C LEU A 234 7.70 0.10 16.19
N ALA A 235 6.62 0.63 15.60
CA ALA A 235 6.32 0.43 14.19
C ALA A 235 7.39 1.08 13.28
N MET A 236 7.90 2.25 13.65
CA MET A 236 8.97 2.94 12.92
C MET A 236 10.30 2.17 12.99
N ASP A 237 10.60 1.56 14.13
CA ASP A 237 11.86 0.80 14.35
C ASP A 237 11.81 -0.58 13.69
N ALA A 238 10.63 -1.20 13.59
CA ALA A 238 10.45 -2.54 13.03
C ALA A 238 10.84 -2.63 11.55
N SER A 239 10.58 -1.60 10.76
CA SER A 239 10.95 -1.51 9.35
C SER A 239 10.97 -0.04 8.88
N PRO A 240 12.05 0.70 9.13
CA PRO A 240 12.11 2.17 9.00
C PRO A 240 11.78 2.72 7.59
N ALA A 241 12.06 1.92 6.55
CA ALA A 241 11.81 2.28 5.15
C ALA A 241 10.41 1.87 4.65
N SER A 242 9.58 1.24 5.50
CA SER A 242 8.28 0.72 5.07
C SER A 242 7.18 1.78 5.09
N ILE A 243 6.08 1.46 4.39
CA ILE A 243 4.85 2.27 4.43
C ILE A 243 4.30 2.38 5.86
N GLY A 244 4.35 1.29 6.64
CA GLY A 244 3.90 1.30 8.04
C GLY A 244 4.65 2.30 8.89
N ALA A 245 5.99 2.36 8.75
CA ALA A 245 6.82 3.34 9.44
C ALA A 245 6.55 4.78 8.98
N ALA A 246 6.33 4.98 7.67
CA ALA A 246 6.01 6.31 7.12
C ALA A 246 4.68 6.84 7.68
N LEU A 247 3.66 5.99 7.73
CA LEU A 247 2.35 6.32 8.30
C LEU A 247 2.43 6.55 9.81
N ALA A 248 3.13 5.69 10.55
CA ALA A 248 3.35 5.84 11.99
C ALA A 248 4.07 7.15 12.35
N ARG A 249 5.07 7.54 11.56
CA ARG A 249 5.79 8.81 11.72
C ARG A 249 4.85 10.01 11.56
N ARG A 250 3.99 9.97 10.54
CA ARG A 250 2.98 11.02 10.31
C ARG A 250 2.02 11.14 11.49
N GLU A 251 1.46 10.02 11.96
CA GLU A 251 0.52 10.02 13.08
C GLU A 251 1.17 10.45 14.41
N ARG A 252 2.39 9.99 14.67
CA ARG A 252 3.14 10.38 15.87
C ARG A 252 3.40 11.90 15.91
N ALA A 253 3.70 12.51 14.76
CA ALA A 253 3.87 13.96 14.67
C ALA A 253 2.58 14.74 15.02
N ASN A 254 1.41 14.15 14.75
CA ASN A 254 0.11 14.75 15.06
C ASN A 254 -0.30 14.58 16.54
N LEU A 255 0.42 13.77 17.33
CA LEU A 255 0.16 13.62 18.77
C LEU A 255 0.87 14.67 19.64
N GLY A 256 1.58 15.61 19.00
CA GLY A 256 2.17 16.81 19.62
C GLY A 256 3.37 16.57 20.36
#